data_61df532e0ca68b89eccb971ff819fcdd
#
_entry.id   61df532e0ca68b89eccb971ff819fcdd
#
_cell.length_a   1.000
_cell.length_b   1.000
_cell.length_c   1.000
_cell.angle_alpha   90.00
_cell.angle_beta   90.00
_cell.angle_gamma   90.00
#
_symmetry.space_group_name_H-M   'P 1'
#
loop_
_entity.id
_entity.type
_entity.pdbx_description
1 polymer ?
#
loop_
_entity_poly.entity_id
_entity_poly.type
_entity_poly.pdbx_seq_one_letter_code
_entity_poly.pdbx_strand_id
1 'polypeptide(L)'
;MCRRFALSLLAAVPLALSVGHAGAAEINVVGAGAIEEPFEQLSAEFSRESGHKVHAIFGPVGGMQAKLKGGEKADVIVLSVAAMDELDKAGSLVAGSRAELGRAVAGIGVRAGAPQPDISTPDALKRTLLAARTIAYTNPAAGGTAGIYMTGLLDRLGLTDEVKKKALLQASGSAVAAAVANGAAEIGISFTSELLPNKEVKVVGPMPQSIGLVVTYAAGVSTGSTQAEPARALITYMTRPAARDHFKEAGL
;
A
#
# COMPACT_ATOMS: atom_id res chain seq x y z
N MET A 1 22.88 -1.87 87.26
CA MET A 1 23.16 -2.57 86.04
C MET A 1 21.94 -2.50 85.13
N CYS A 2 21.85 -1.45 84.23
CA CYS A 2 20.73 -1.28 83.32
C CYS A 2 21.25 -1.47 81.89
N ARG A 3 20.86 -2.56 81.23
CA ARG A 3 21.13 -2.81 79.84
C ARG A 3 20.05 -2.14 78.94
N ARG A 4 20.44 -1.12 78.19
CA ARG A 4 19.58 -0.51 77.15
C ARG A 4 19.65 -1.34 75.87
N PHE A 5 18.51 -1.91 75.44
CA PHE A 5 18.35 -2.52 74.12
C PHE A 5 18.00 -1.38 73.17
N ALA A 6 18.85 -1.18 72.15
CA ALA A 6 18.56 -0.32 71.00
C ALA A 6 17.83 -1.15 69.92
N LEU A 7 16.59 -0.79 69.63
CA LEU A 7 15.83 -1.37 68.51
C LEU A 7 16.15 -0.61 67.25
N SER A 8 16.88 -1.25 66.30
CA SER A 8 17.14 -0.69 65.00
C SER A 8 15.93 -0.94 64.09
N LEU A 9 15.20 0.14 63.74
CA LEU A 9 14.10 0.11 62.78
C LEU A 9 14.69 0.09 61.35
N LEU A 10 14.64 -1.02 60.65
CA LEU A 10 14.93 -1.09 59.22
C LEU A 10 13.74 -0.51 58.46
N ALA A 11 13.90 0.67 57.86
CA ALA A 11 12.94 1.27 56.98
C ALA A 11 13.06 0.61 55.59
N ALA A 12 12.10 -0.23 55.22
CA ALA A 12 11.96 -0.76 53.85
C ALA A 12 11.45 0.35 52.92
N VAL A 13 12.30 0.83 52.03
CA VAL A 13 11.92 1.74 50.95
C VAL A 13 11.25 0.94 49.85
N PRO A 14 9.98 1.17 49.50
CA PRO A 14 9.37 0.51 48.37
C PRO A 14 9.99 1.07 47.07
N LEU A 15 10.67 0.21 46.30
CA LEU A 15 11.11 0.49 44.94
C LEU A 15 9.87 0.54 44.04
N ALA A 16 9.31 1.73 43.84
CA ALA A 16 8.24 1.94 42.90
C ALA A 16 8.83 1.73 41.48
N LEU A 17 8.56 0.57 40.89
CA LEU A 17 8.74 0.31 39.49
C LEU A 17 7.81 1.26 38.72
N SER A 18 8.34 2.38 38.25
CA SER A 18 7.68 3.25 37.28
C SER A 18 7.55 2.45 35.99
N VAL A 19 6.41 1.80 35.77
CA VAL A 19 6.02 1.31 34.44
C VAL A 19 5.84 2.56 33.59
N GLY A 20 6.89 2.92 32.86
CA GLY A 20 6.85 4.00 31.89
C GLY A 20 5.75 3.67 30.88
N HIS A 21 4.62 4.34 30.96
CA HIS A 21 3.67 4.37 29.85
C HIS A 21 4.41 5.06 28.72
N ALA A 22 4.82 4.28 27.70
CA ALA A 22 5.24 4.86 26.43
C ALA A 22 4.08 5.74 25.97
N GLY A 23 4.29 7.06 25.93
CA GLY A 23 3.26 8.02 25.52
C GLY A 23 2.77 7.67 24.12
N ALA A 24 1.53 8.05 23.81
CA ALA A 24 0.97 7.90 22.46
C ALA A 24 1.93 8.55 21.43
N ALA A 25 2.41 7.76 20.49
CA ALA A 25 3.29 8.22 19.42
C ALA A 25 2.47 8.57 18.16
N GLU A 26 2.96 9.50 17.37
CA GLU A 26 2.46 9.81 16.04
C GLU A 26 3.41 9.16 15.01
N ILE A 27 2.89 8.25 14.19
CA ILE A 27 3.65 7.45 13.22
C ILE A 27 3.30 7.95 11.82
N ASN A 28 4.28 8.50 11.12
CA ASN A 28 4.12 8.96 9.75
C ASN A 28 4.41 7.82 8.77
N VAL A 29 3.50 7.56 7.84
CA VAL A 29 3.60 6.50 6.84
C VAL A 29 3.59 7.10 5.44
N VAL A 30 4.56 6.69 4.61
CA VAL A 30 4.57 6.97 3.17
C VAL A 30 4.36 5.66 2.43
N GLY A 31 3.23 5.53 1.72
CA GLY A 31 2.79 4.26 1.16
C GLY A 31 2.37 4.31 -0.31
N ALA A 32 2.39 3.14 -0.95
CA ALA A 32 1.86 2.96 -2.29
C ALA A 32 0.33 2.86 -2.28
N GLY A 33 -0.35 3.45 -3.27
CA GLY A 33 -1.82 3.44 -3.36
C GLY A 33 -2.44 2.04 -3.45
N ALA A 34 -1.71 1.07 -4.00
CA ALA A 34 -2.20 -0.30 -4.11
C ALA A 34 -2.51 -0.99 -2.77
N ILE A 35 -1.95 -0.48 -1.65
CA ILE A 35 -2.21 -1.02 -0.32
C ILE A 35 -3.00 -0.05 0.57
N GLU A 36 -3.40 1.11 0.07
CA GLU A 36 -3.99 2.21 0.82
C GLU A 36 -5.17 1.76 1.68
N GLU A 37 -6.23 1.25 1.07
CA GLU A 37 -7.48 0.95 1.74
C GLU A 37 -7.32 -0.11 2.86
N PRO A 38 -6.77 -1.31 2.63
CA PRO A 38 -6.59 -2.28 3.71
C PRO A 38 -5.58 -1.82 4.78
N PHE A 39 -4.58 -1.02 4.40
CA PHE A 39 -3.64 -0.46 5.36
C PHE A 39 -4.31 0.57 6.28
N GLU A 40 -5.17 1.45 5.76
CA GLU A 40 -5.92 2.42 6.54
C GLU A 40 -6.86 1.75 7.55
N GLN A 41 -7.57 0.71 7.13
CA GLN A 41 -8.46 -0.06 8.02
C GLN A 41 -7.68 -0.69 9.17
N LEU A 42 -6.58 -1.39 8.88
CA LEU A 42 -5.72 -2.01 9.87
C LEU A 42 -5.01 -0.98 10.77
N SER A 43 -4.60 0.17 10.24
CA SER A 43 -3.97 1.21 11.04
C SER A 43 -4.95 1.90 11.98
N ALA A 44 -6.22 2.01 11.62
CA ALA A 44 -7.27 2.47 12.51
C ALA A 44 -7.52 1.48 13.66
N GLU A 45 -7.46 0.17 13.40
CA GLU A 45 -7.52 -0.87 14.44
C GLU A 45 -6.31 -0.81 15.36
N PHE A 46 -5.10 -0.77 14.79
CA PHE A 46 -3.86 -0.61 15.54
C PHE A 46 -3.89 0.62 16.46
N SER A 47 -4.39 1.75 15.94
CA SER A 47 -4.49 2.98 16.72
C SER A 47 -5.43 2.85 17.94
N ARG A 48 -6.55 2.13 17.75
CA ARG A 48 -7.48 1.87 18.88
C ARG A 48 -6.88 0.93 19.93
N GLU A 49 -6.10 -0.07 19.51
CA GLU A 49 -5.51 -1.07 20.41
C GLU A 49 -4.28 -0.54 21.15
N SER A 50 -3.42 0.23 20.45
CA SER A 50 -2.14 0.69 21.00
C SER A 50 -2.14 2.09 21.60
N GLY A 51 -3.13 2.91 21.26
CA GLY A 51 -3.17 4.34 21.59
C GLY A 51 -2.26 5.21 20.70
N HIS A 52 -1.47 4.64 19.79
CA HIS A 52 -0.67 5.40 18.82
C HIS A 52 -1.56 5.98 17.72
N LYS A 53 -1.10 7.06 17.09
CA LYS A 53 -1.76 7.64 15.91
C LYS A 53 -0.95 7.34 14.66
N VAL A 54 -1.63 6.98 13.57
CA VAL A 54 -1.01 6.74 12.27
C VAL A 54 -1.47 7.82 11.29
N HIS A 55 -0.50 8.53 10.70
CA HIS A 55 -0.71 9.51 9.64
C HIS A 55 -0.09 8.96 8.36
N ALA A 56 -0.92 8.60 7.41
CA ALA A 56 -0.46 7.98 6.17
C ALA A 56 -0.75 8.87 4.96
N ILE A 57 0.21 8.90 4.02
CA ILE A 57 0.02 9.44 2.68
C ILE A 57 0.28 8.35 1.66
N PHE A 58 -0.58 8.26 0.67
CA PHE A 58 -0.50 7.24 -0.38
C PHE A 58 -0.44 7.85 -1.77
N GLY A 59 0.10 7.08 -2.72
CA GLY A 59 0.14 7.48 -4.11
C GLY A 59 0.96 6.52 -4.98
N PRO A 60 1.20 6.89 -6.24
CA PRO A 60 2.05 6.12 -7.14
C PRO A 60 3.45 5.90 -6.55
N VAL A 61 4.00 4.69 -6.68
CA VAL A 61 5.32 4.31 -6.08
C VAL A 61 6.41 5.32 -6.41
N GLY A 62 6.57 5.72 -7.68
CA GLY A 62 7.57 6.70 -8.08
C GLY A 62 7.32 8.08 -7.50
N GLY A 63 6.06 8.50 -7.36
CA GLY A 63 5.68 9.75 -6.71
C GLY A 63 6.06 9.76 -5.21
N MET A 64 5.83 8.63 -4.51
CA MET A 64 6.21 8.48 -3.11
C MET A 64 7.72 8.43 -2.93
N GLN A 65 8.46 7.75 -3.82
CA GLN A 65 9.92 7.80 -3.82
C GLN A 65 10.45 9.24 -4.05
N ALA A 66 9.83 10.01 -4.94
CA ALA A 66 10.20 11.41 -5.17
C ALA A 66 9.96 12.28 -3.93
N LYS A 67 8.83 12.09 -3.22
CA LYS A 67 8.56 12.77 -1.94
C LYS A 67 9.62 12.45 -0.89
N LEU A 68 9.95 11.16 -0.69
CA LEU A 68 11.00 10.74 0.25
C LEU A 68 12.36 11.35 -0.09
N LYS A 69 12.76 11.37 -1.37
CA LYS A 69 13.98 12.03 -1.85
C LYS A 69 13.94 13.55 -1.64
N GLY A 70 12.74 14.15 -1.69
CA GLY A 70 12.49 15.56 -1.43
C GLY A 70 12.45 15.93 0.06
N GLY A 71 12.65 14.97 0.98
CA GLY A 71 12.72 15.22 2.41
C GLY A 71 11.39 14.98 3.16
N GLU A 72 10.39 14.36 2.52
CA GLU A 72 9.17 13.92 3.22
C GLU A 72 9.55 12.97 4.36
N LYS A 73 9.05 13.26 5.56
CA LYS A 73 9.35 12.47 6.75
C LYS A 73 8.45 11.24 6.81
N ALA A 74 9.06 10.10 7.05
CA ALA A 74 8.35 8.85 7.27
C ALA A 74 9.01 8.06 8.40
N ASP A 75 8.19 7.46 9.26
CA ASP A 75 8.61 6.47 10.23
C ASP A 75 8.52 5.07 9.63
N VAL A 76 7.46 4.83 8.85
CA VAL A 76 7.25 3.60 8.08
C VAL A 76 7.12 3.94 6.60
N ILE A 77 7.83 3.20 5.76
CA ILE A 77 7.74 3.28 4.31
C ILE A 77 7.14 1.98 3.80
N VAL A 78 6.12 2.08 2.92
CA VAL A 78 5.43 0.90 2.36
C VAL A 78 5.36 1.02 0.84
N LEU A 79 6.29 0.39 0.15
CA LEU A 79 6.40 0.46 -1.32
C LEU A 79 6.55 -0.93 -1.93
N SER A 80 6.62 -1.00 -3.26
CA SER A 80 6.96 -2.24 -3.95
C SER A 80 8.33 -2.75 -3.51
N VAL A 81 8.50 -4.09 -3.49
CA VAL A 81 9.77 -4.72 -3.12
C VAL A 81 10.94 -4.12 -3.89
N ALA A 82 10.80 -3.87 -5.19
CA ALA A 82 11.84 -3.25 -6.00
C ALA A 82 12.22 -1.83 -5.51
N ALA A 83 11.23 -1.01 -5.14
CA ALA A 83 11.48 0.32 -4.59
C ALA A 83 12.10 0.25 -3.19
N MET A 84 11.69 -0.73 -2.37
CA MET A 84 12.29 -0.97 -1.05
C MET A 84 13.75 -1.44 -1.17
N ASP A 85 14.09 -2.23 -2.19
CA ASP A 85 15.47 -2.63 -2.47
C ASP A 85 16.38 -1.43 -2.80
N GLU A 86 15.84 -0.44 -3.53
CA GLU A 86 16.57 0.81 -3.80
C GLU A 86 16.80 1.63 -2.53
N LEU A 87 15.77 1.75 -1.67
CA LEU A 87 15.86 2.46 -0.40
C LEU A 87 16.82 1.78 0.58
N ASP A 88 16.85 0.46 0.59
CA ASP A 88 17.75 -0.34 1.42
C ASP A 88 19.21 -0.14 0.99
N LYS A 89 19.50 -0.20 -0.32
CA LYS A 89 20.82 0.12 -0.89
C LYS A 89 21.25 1.55 -0.61
N ALA A 90 20.31 2.49 -0.51
CA ALA A 90 20.58 3.88 -0.15
C ALA A 90 20.75 4.09 1.37
N GLY A 91 20.64 3.05 2.20
CA GLY A 91 20.71 3.16 3.65
C GLY A 91 19.52 3.89 4.29
N SER A 92 18.38 3.97 3.58
CA SER A 92 17.20 4.68 4.05
C SER A 92 16.27 3.83 4.92
N LEU A 93 16.55 2.53 5.04
CA LEU A 93 15.78 1.59 5.86
C LEU A 93 16.63 1.04 7.00
N VAL A 94 16.01 0.87 8.16
CA VAL A 94 16.63 0.20 9.31
C VAL A 94 16.81 -1.28 8.97
N ALA A 95 18.02 -1.79 9.09
CA ALA A 95 18.34 -3.18 8.78
C ALA A 95 17.43 -4.15 9.56
N GLY A 96 16.91 -5.17 8.87
CA GLY A 96 16.04 -6.20 9.45
C GLY A 96 14.63 -5.72 9.84
N SER A 97 14.24 -4.48 9.50
CA SER A 97 12.88 -3.98 9.77
C SER A 97 11.87 -4.30 8.67
N ARG A 98 12.34 -4.81 7.53
CA ARG A 98 11.51 -5.03 6.36
C ARG A 98 10.63 -6.26 6.50
N ALA A 99 9.35 -6.13 6.11
CA ALA A 99 8.39 -7.22 6.09
C ALA A 99 7.45 -7.10 4.88
N GLU A 100 7.16 -8.22 4.21
CA GLU A 100 6.19 -8.27 3.12
C GLU A 100 4.76 -8.22 3.68
N LEU A 101 3.90 -7.43 3.01
CA LEU A 101 2.49 -7.26 3.39
C LEU A 101 1.54 -8.04 2.48
N GLY A 102 1.74 -7.98 1.15
CA GLY A 102 0.86 -8.63 0.19
C GLY A 102 1.31 -8.46 -1.25
N ARG A 103 0.51 -9.00 -2.18
CA ARG A 103 0.83 -9.04 -3.62
C ARG A 103 -0.34 -8.50 -4.43
N ALA A 104 -0.24 -7.27 -4.92
CA ALA A 104 -1.24 -6.68 -5.80
C ALA A 104 -1.14 -7.26 -7.22
N VAL A 105 -2.29 -7.56 -7.80
CA VAL A 105 -2.43 -8.10 -9.16
C VAL A 105 -3.13 -7.08 -10.03
N ALA A 106 -2.57 -6.76 -11.20
CA ALA A 106 -3.23 -5.89 -12.17
C ALA A 106 -4.45 -6.59 -12.78
N GLY A 107 -5.56 -5.88 -12.82
CA GLY A 107 -6.83 -6.38 -13.30
C GLY A 107 -7.62 -5.36 -14.11
N ILE A 108 -8.76 -5.80 -14.57
CA ILE A 108 -9.70 -5.03 -15.38
C ILE A 108 -10.97 -4.78 -14.59
N GLY A 109 -11.40 -3.52 -14.55
CA GLY A 109 -12.67 -3.09 -13.99
C GLY A 109 -13.58 -2.50 -15.06
N VAL A 110 -14.88 -2.73 -14.92
CA VAL A 110 -15.94 -2.08 -15.69
C VAL A 110 -16.97 -1.52 -14.72
N ARG A 111 -17.85 -0.63 -15.17
CA ARG A 111 -18.93 -0.13 -14.34
C ARG A 111 -19.83 -1.29 -13.87
N ALA A 112 -20.27 -1.24 -12.63
CA ALA A 112 -21.24 -2.22 -12.10
C ALA A 112 -22.48 -2.27 -12.99
N GLY A 113 -22.90 -3.49 -13.33
CA GLY A 113 -24.03 -3.74 -14.25
C GLY A 113 -23.69 -3.66 -15.75
N ALA A 114 -22.49 -3.20 -16.15
CA ALA A 114 -22.05 -3.25 -17.54
C ALA A 114 -21.69 -4.70 -17.95
N PRO A 115 -21.79 -5.03 -19.25
CA PRO A 115 -21.30 -6.31 -19.76
C PRO A 115 -19.83 -6.52 -19.44
N GLN A 116 -19.50 -7.71 -18.98
CA GLN A 116 -18.10 -8.05 -18.69
C GLN A 116 -17.39 -8.49 -19.99
N PRO A 117 -16.29 -7.83 -20.38
CA PRO A 117 -15.54 -8.22 -21.56
C PRO A 117 -14.77 -9.52 -21.33
N ASP A 118 -14.48 -10.23 -22.42
CA ASP A 118 -13.58 -11.38 -22.38
C ASP A 118 -12.12 -10.92 -22.27
N ILE A 119 -11.46 -11.30 -21.20
CA ILE A 119 -10.05 -11.03 -20.91
C ILE A 119 -9.27 -12.33 -20.64
N SER A 120 -9.81 -13.49 -20.98
CA SER A 120 -9.27 -14.80 -20.61
C SER A 120 -7.91 -15.13 -21.25
N THR A 121 -7.60 -14.54 -22.39
CA THR A 121 -6.33 -14.73 -23.09
C THR A 121 -5.74 -13.38 -23.54
N PRO A 122 -4.43 -13.32 -23.88
CA PRO A 122 -3.85 -12.11 -24.46
C PRO A 122 -4.59 -11.58 -25.68
N ASP A 123 -5.03 -12.47 -26.58
CA ASP A 123 -5.78 -12.10 -27.78
C ASP A 123 -7.19 -11.60 -27.44
N ALA A 124 -7.85 -12.19 -26.45
CA ALA A 124 -9.14 -11.71 -25.95
C ALA A 124 -9.00 -10.32 -25.34
N LEU A 125 -7.99 -10.11 -24.49
CA LEU A 125 -7.68 -8.79 -23.94
C LEU A 125 -7.38 -7.77 -25.05
N LYS A 126 -6.60 -8.15 -26.06
CA LYS A 126 -6.30 -7.29 -27.21
C LYS A 126 -7.58 -6.85 -27.93
N ARG A 127 -8.49 -7.78 -28.23
CA ARG A 127 -9.81 -7.46 -28.84
C ARG A 127 -10.62 -6.54 -27.95
N THR A 128 -10.67 -6.81 -26.65
CA THR A 128 -11.36 -5.99 -25.66
C THR A 128 -10.82 -4.56 -25.63
N LEU A 129 -9.50 -4.39 -25.58
CA LEU A 129 -8.87 -3.06 -25.60
C LEU A 129 -9.12 -2.32 -26.92
N LEU A 130 -9.16 -3.02 -28.07
CA LEU A 130 -9.48 -2.39 -29.35
C LEU A 130 -10.94 -1.96 -29.44
N ALA A 131 -11.87 -2.76 -28.94
CA ALA A 131 -13.31 -2.50 -28.98
C ALA A 131 -13.77 -1.39 -28.00
N ALA A 132 -13.10 -1.24 -26.86
CA ALA A 132 -13.45 -0.23 -25.88
C ALA A 132 -13.35 1.20 -26.44
N ARG A 133 -14.30 2.06 -26.08
CA ARG A 133 -14.34 3.47 -26.50
C ARG A 133 -13.37 4.33 -25.68
N THR A 134 -13.24 4.07 -24.41
CA THR A 134 -12.37 4.79 -23.47
C THR A 134 -11.74 3.82 -22.48
N ILE A 135 -10.45 4.01 -22.20
CA ILE A 135 -9.67 3.15 -21.31
C ILE A 135 -8.94 4.03 -20.29
N ALA A 136 -9.26 3.86 -19.00
CA ALA A 136 -8.54 4.54 -17.93
C ALA A 136 -7.41 3.66 -17.38
N TYR A 137 -6.25 4.25 -17.19
CA TYR A 137 -5.14 3.65 -16.43
C TYR A 137 -4.25 4.75 -15.82
N THR A 138 -3.44 4.38 -14.85
CA THR A 138 -2.58 5.32 -14.13
C THR A 138 -1.55 5.96 -15.07
N ASN A 139 -1.38 7.28 -14.98
CA ASN A 139 -0.40 8.01 -15.79
C ASN A 139 1.03 7.48 -15.50
N PRO A 140 1.75 6.95 -16.49
CA PRO A 140 3.12 6.47 -16.30
C PRO A 140 4.08 7.57 -15.86
N ALA A 141 3.84 8.83 -16.27
CA ALA A 141 4.66 9.97 -15.86
C ALA A 141 4.54 10.31 -14.36
N ALA A 142 3.47 9.88 -13.71
CA ALA A 142 3.31 10.00 -12.25
C ALA A 142 4.07 8.90 -11.47
N GLY A 143 4.77 7.99 -12.16
CA GLY A 143 5.49 6.87 -11.56
C GLY A 143 4.58 5.74 -11.07
N GLY A 144 3.35 5.65 -11.60
CA GLY A 144 2.41 4.58 -11.29
C GLY A 144 2.87 3.24 -11.90
N THR A 145 3.11 2.24 -11.06
CA THR A 145 3.63 0.94 -11.50
C THR A 145 2.74 0.28 -12.55
N ALA A 146 1.42 0.27 -12.35
CA ALA A 146 0.46 -0.26 -13.31
C ALA A 146 0.48 0.52 -14.63
N GLY A 147 0.60 1.86 -14.61
CA GLY A 147 0.66 2.69 -15.80
C GLY A 147 1.94 2.49 -16.61
N ILE A 148 3.09 2.40 -15.94
CA ILE A 148 4.38 2.10 -16.57
C ILE A 148 4.31 0.72 -17.24
N TYR A 149 3.79 -0.28 -16.55
CA TYR A 149 3.60 -1.62 -17.08
C TYR A 149 2.67 -1.63 -18.29
N MET A 150 1.53 -0.90 -18.22
CA MET A 150 0.58 -0.80 -19.33
C MET A 150 1.22 -0.23 -20.59
N THR A 151 2.03 0.81 -20.46
CA THR A 151 2.74 1.39 -21.62
C THR A 151 3.58 0.32 -22.32
N GLY A 152 4.42 -0.40 -21.58
CA GLY A 152 5.24 -1.47 -22.14
C GLY A 152 4.41 -2.66 -22.68
N LEU A 153 3.26 -2.97 -22.06
CA LEU A 153 2.37 -4.02 -22.56
C LEU A 153 1.72 -3.62 -23.89
N LEU A 154 1.24 -2.40 -24.01
CA LEU A 154 0.65 -1.88 -25.25
C LEU A 154 1.64 -1.91 -26.40
N ASP A 155 2.92 -1.58 -26.17
CA ASP A 155 3.98 -1.67 -27.17
C ASP A 155 4.19 -3.12 -27.62
N ARG A 156 4.30 -4.06 -26.68
CA ARG A 156 4.45 -5.50 -26.99
C ARG A 156 3.26 -6.08 -27.77
N LEU A 157 2.06 -5.58 -27.52
CA LEU A 157 0.83 -6.02 -28.20
C LEU A 157 0.58 -5.28 -29.53
N GLY A 158 1.38 -4.25 -29.87
CA GLY A 158 1.19 -3.40 -31.04
C GLY A 158 -0.08 -2.55 -30.96
N LEU A 159 -0.45 -2.09 -29.77
CA LEU A 159 -1.69 -1.37 -29.49
C LEU A 159 -1.48 0.09 -29.06
N THR A 160 -0.24 0.55 -28.96
CA THR A 160 0.11 1.86 -28.40
C THR A 160 -0.67 3.00 -29.06
N ASP A 161 -0.66 3.09 -30.40
CA ASP A 161 -1.29 4.19 -31.13
C ASP A 161 -2.83 4.15 -31.00
N GLU A 162 -3.43 2.95 -31.03
CA GLU A 162 -4.88 2.80 -30.97
C GLU A 162 -5.41 3.09 -29.56
N VAL A 163 -4.74 2.60 -28.52
CA VAL A 163 -5.14 2.83 -27.13
C VAL A 163 -4.87 4.28 -26.72
N LYS A 164 -3.76 4.87 -27.16
CA LYS A 164 -3.41 6.27 -26.85
C LYS A 164 -4.49 7.27 -27.27
N LYS A 165 -5.20 7.02 -28.39
CA LYS A 165 -6.29 7.88 -28.88
C LYS A 165 -7.51 7.93 -27.97
N LYS A 166 -7.66 6.94 -27.08
CA LYS A 166 -8.81 6.75 -26.19
C LYS A 166 -8.42 6.52 -24.72
N ALA A 167 -7.15 6.75 -24.41
CA ALA A 167 -6.63 6.65 -23.04
C ALA A 167 -7.05 7.83 -22.19
N LEU A 168 -7.57 7.53 -21.01
CA LEU A 168 -7.83 8.50 -19.93
C LEU A 168 -6.83 8.26 -18.81
N LEU A 169 -5.73 9.02 -18.82
CA LEU A 169 -4.66 8.88 -17.83
C LEU A 169 -5.08 9.47 -16.50
N GLN A 170 -4.94 8.70 -15.43
CA GLN A 170 -5.35 9.05 -14.07
C GLN A 170 -4.14 9.21 -13.14
N ALA A 171 -4.29 10.01 -12.10
CA ALA A 171 -3.24 10.28 -11.12
C ALA A 171 -2.96 9.07 -10.20
N SER A 172 -3.96 8.23 -9.94
CA SER A 172 -3.88 7.05 -9.05
C SER A 172 -4.81 5.93 -9.52
N GLY A 173 -4.67 4.74 -8.95
CA GLY A 173 -5.57 3.62 -9.24
C GLY A 173 -6.99 3.84 -8.71
N SER A 174 -7.15 4.51 -7.58
CA SER A 174 -8.47 4.92 -7.08
C SER A 174 -9.15 5.93 -8.02
N ALA A 175 -8.39 6.83 -8.66
CA ALA A 175 -8.91 7.71 -9.70
C ALA A 175 -9.31 6.94 -10.97
N VAL A 176 -8.61 5.84 -11.30
CA VAL A 176 -9.04 4.92 -12.38
C VAL A 176 -10.41 4.31 -12.03
N ALA A 177 -10.57 3.80 -10.80
CA ALA A 177 -11.84 3.26 -10.35
C ALA A 177 -12.96 4.31 -10.39
N ALA A 178 -12.70 5.54 -9.97
CA ALA A 178 -13.66 6.63 -10.03
C ALA A 178 -14.06 6.99 -11.48
N ALA A 179 -13.12 6.98 -12.42
CA ALA A 179 -13.39 7.24 -13.84
C ALA A 179 -14.30 6.17 -14.47
N VAL A 180 -14.15 4.90 -14.05
CA VAL A 180 -15.05 3.81 -14.45
C VAL A 180 -16.42 3.95 -13.80
N ALA A 181 -16.47 4.22 -12.51
CA ALA A 181 -17.70 4.35 -11.75
C ALA A 181 -18.62 5.46 -12.29
N ASN A 182 -18.07 6.61 -12.65
CA ASN A 182 -18.83 7.75 -13.18
C ASN A 182 -19.08 7.66 -14.69
N GLY A 183 -18.58 6.60 -15.38
CA GLY A 183 -18.78 6.36 -16.80
C GLY A 183 -17.87 7.17 -17.74
N ALA A 184 -16.87 7.90 -17.23
CA ALA A 184 -15.87 8.58 -18.04
C ALA A 184 -14.98 7.57 -18.78
N ALA A 185 -14.73 6.41 -18.18
CA ALA A 185 -14.04 5.30 -18.81
C ALA A 185 -14.93 4.05 -18.89
N GLU A 186 -14.90 3.37 -20.03
CA GLU A 186 -15.58 2.08 -20.22
C GLU A 186 -14.83 0.95 -19.55
N ILE A 187 -13.49 0.98 -19.61
CA ILE A 187 -12.58 0.02 -18.99
C ILE A 187 -11.58 0.76 -18.12
N GLY A 188 -11.39 0.26 -16.90
CA GLY A 188 -10.30 0.67 -16.01
C GLY A 188 -9.27 -0.44 -15.84
N ILE A 189 -7.99 -0.08 -15.90
CA ILE A 189 -6.88 -0.99 -15.69
C ILE A 189 -6.04 -0.47 -14.54
N SER A 190 -6.06 -1.20 -13.41
CA SER A 190 -5.27 -0.91 -12.22
C SER A 190 -5.06 -2.18 -11.40
N PHE A 191 -4.46 -2.08 -10.22
CA PHE A 191 -4.46 -3.20 -9.29
C PHE A 191 -5.87 -3.50 -8.79
N THR A 192 -6.18 -4.79 -8.59
CA THR A 192 -7.49 -5.22 -8.10
C THR A 192 -7.82 -4.57 -6.75
N SER A 193 -6.83 -4.39 -5.89
CA SER A 193 -6.96 -3.72 -4.60
C SER A 193 -7.35 -2.23 -4.68
N GLU A 194 -7.07 -1.57 -5.80
CA GLU A 194 -7.48 -0.19 -6.06
C GLU A 194 -8.87 -0.09 -6.71
N LEU A 195 -9.33 -1.16 -7.35
CA LEU A 195 -10.63 -1.22 -8.02
C LEU A 195 -11.75 -1.71 -7.09
N LEU A 196 -11.46 -2.72 -6.25
CA LEU A 196 -12.43 -3.40 -5.38
C LEU A 196 -13.15 -2.49 -4.36
N PRO A 197 -12.50 -1.48 -3.76
CA PRO A 197 -13.15 -0.60 -2.79
C PRO A 197 -14.33 0.19 -3.38
N ASN A 198 -14.30 0.49 -4.68
CA ASN A 198 -15.38 1.23 -5.34
C ASN A 198 -16.51 0.28 -5.75
N LYS A 199 -17.64 0.33 -5.03
CA LYS A 199 -18.80 -0.58 -5.24
C LYS A 199 -19.51 -0.38 -6.58
N GLU A 200 -19.29 0.77 -7.24
CA GLU A 200 -19.79 1.03 -8.61
C GLU A 200 -18.88 0.45 -9.69
N VAL A 201 -17.79 -0.21 -9.29
CA VAL A 201 -16.88 -0.93 -10.19
C VAL A 201 -17.03 -2.43 -10.01
N LYS A 202 -17.24 -3.14 -11.10
CA LYS A 202 -17.14 -4.60 -11.15
C LYS A 202 -15.75 -4.98 -11.65
N VAL A 203 -14.97 -5.61 -10.79
CA VAL A 203 -13.70 -6.24 -11.20
C VAL A 203 -14.05 -7.47 -12.04
N VAL A 204 -13.65 -7.45 -13.31
CA VAL A 204 -13.82 -8.55 -14.27
C VAL A 204 -12.90 -9.71 -13.90
N GLY A 205 -11.66 -9.38 -13.55
CA GLY A 205 -10.65 -10.34 -13.14
C GLY A 205 -9.23 -9.80 -13.33
N PRO A 206 -8.22 -10.60 -12.97
CA PRO A 206 -6.83 -10.30 -13.27
C PRO A 206 -6.57 -10.37 -14.78
N MET A 207 -5.52 -9.68 -15.23
CA MET A 207 -5.02 -9.86 -16.59
C MET A 207 -4.57 -11.31 -16.83
N PRO A 208 -4.58 -11.80 -18.09
CA PRO A 208 -4.09 -13.14 -18.43
C PRO A 208 -2.69 -13.37 -17.85
N GLN A 209 -2.47 -14.52 -17.24
CA GLN A 209 -1.24 -14.82 -16.46
C GLN A 209 0.06 -14.57 -17.26
N SER A 210 0.08 -14.88 -18.56
CA SER A 210 1.27 -14.73 -19.41
C SER A 210 1.64 -13.26 -19.69
N ILE A 211 0.72 -12.35 -19.46
CA ILE A 211 0.90 -10.90 -19.65
C ILE A 211 0.35 -10.12 -18.43
N GLY A 212 0.25 -10.75 -17.29
CA GLY A 212 -0.21 -10.12 -16.05
C GLY A 212 0.92 -9.43 -15.30
N LEU A 213 0.57 -8.46 -14.49
CA LEU A 213 1.48 -7.82 -13.55
C LEU A 213 1.11 -8.22 -12.13
N VAL A 214 2.09 -8.71 -11.39
CA VAL A 214 1.99 -8.95 -9.95
C VAL A 214 3.11 -8.20 -9.27
N VAL A 215 2.77 -7.42 -8.24
CA VAL A 215 3.74 -6.62 -7.48
C VAL A 215 3.62 -6.95 -6.00
N THR A 216 4.73 -7.35 -5.39
CA THR A 216 4.83 -7.54 -3.94
C THR A 216 5.13 -6.21 -3.27
N TYR A 217 4.40 -5.88 -2.19
CA TYR A 217 4.61 -4.71 -1.35
C TYR A 217 5.18 -5.11 -0.01
N ALA A 218 6.08 -4.28 0.50
CA ALA A 218 6.73 -4.48 1.80
C ALA A 218 6.75 -3.18 2.59
N ALA A 219 6.69 -3.30 3.92
CA ALA A 219 6.90 -2.22 4.86
C ALA A 219 8.32 -2.26 5.42
N GLY A 220 8.84 -1.13 5.85
CA GLY A 220 10.13 -1.02 6.55
C GLY A 220 10.20 0.26 7.38
N VAL A 221 10.99 0.23 8.44
CA VAL A 221 11.24 1.42 9.28
C VAL A 221 12.28 2.31 8.59
N SER A 222 11.98 3.60 8.48
CA SER A 222 12.92 4.60 7.95
C SER A 222 14.08 4.82 8.92
N THR A 223 15.30 4.97 8.42
CA THR A 223 16.47 5.38 9.25
C THR A 223 16.32 6.80 9.80
N GLY A 224 15.48 7.63 9.20
CA GLY A 224 15.13 8.96 9.69
C GLY A 224 14.03 8.98 10.74
N SER A 225 13.48 7.82 11.13
CA SER A 225 12.41 7.75 12.13
C SER A 225 12.87 8.14 13.52
N THR A 226 12.08 8.97 14.18
CA THR A 226 12.19 9.27 15.62
C THR A 226 11.26 8.40 16.46
N GLN A 227 10.47 7.53 15.82
CA GLN A 227 9.45 6.66 16.42
C GLN A 227 9.72 5.17 16.08
N ALA A 228 10.99 4.73 16.12
CA ALA A 228 11.39 3.41 15.61
C ALA A 228 10.65 2.23 16.27
N GLU A 229 10.43 2.27 17.59
CA GLU A 229 9.71 1.19 18.29
C GLU A 229 8.20 1.16 17.96
N PRO A 230 7.44 2.28 18.01
CA PRO A 230 6.06 2.31 17.51
C PRO A 230 5.94 1.92 16.03
N ALA A 231 6.90 2.33 15.18
CA ALA A 231 6.95 1.95 13.78
C ALA A 231 7.11 0.43 13.58
N ARG A 232 8.00 -0.22 14.36
CA ARG A 232 8.14 -1.69 14.38
C ARG A 232 6.87 -2.39 14.86
N ALA A 233 6.22 -1.84 15.90
CA ALA A 233 4.96 -2.38 16.39
C ALA A 233 3.87 -2.34 15.32
N LEU A 234 3.76 -1.23 14.56
CA LEU A 234 2.83 -1.12 13.43
C LEU A 234 3.13 -2.16 12.35
N ILE A 235 4.39 -2.34 11.94
CA ILE A 235 4.76 -3.35 10.93
C ILE A 235 4.43 -4.76 11.42
N THR A 236 4.71 -5.06 12.69
CA THR A 236 4.37 -6.35 13.32
C THR A 236 2.85 -6.58 13.29
N TYR A 237 2.07 -5.56 13.59
CA TYR A 237 0.61 -5.61 13.53
C TYR A 237 0.11 -5.93 12.11
N MET A 238 0.68 -5.26 11.09
CA MET A 238 0.35 -5.44 9.67
C MET A 238 0.74 -6.83 9.13
N THR A 239 1.60 -7.57 9.81
CA THR A 239 2.06 -8.90 9.37
C THR A 239 1.47 -10.06 10.18
N ARG A 240 0.63 -9.79 11.17
CA ARG A 240 -0.10 -10.83 11.92
C ARG A 240 -1.03 -11.64 11.01
N PRO A 241 -1.38 -12.89 11.33
CA PRO A 241 -2.23 -13.73 10.47
C PRO A 241 -3.53 -13.04 10.04
N ALA A 242 -4.28 -12.45 10.98
CA ALA A 242 -5.51 -11.73 10.68
C ALA A 242 -5.32 -10.55 9.70
N ALA A 243 -4.20 -9.82 9.80
CA ALA A 243 -3.89 -8.74 8.86
C ALA A 243 -3.58 -9.29 7.45
N ARG A 244 -2.90 -10.43 7.35
CA ARG A 244 -2.65 -11.09 6.05
C ARG A 244 -3.94 -11.53 5.36
N ASP A 245 -4.89 -12.08 6.13
CA ASP A 245 -6.21 -12.44 5.60
C ASP A 245 -6.96 -11.19 5.11
N HIS A 246 -6.88 -10.10 5.87
CA HIS A 246 -7.48 -8.82 5.48
C HIS A 246 -6.87 -8.25 4.18
N PHE A 247 -5.53 -8.24 4.02
CA PHE A 247 -4.88 -7.85 2.77
C PHE A 247 -5.32 -8.73 1.60
N LYS A 248 -5.42 -10.04 1.80
CA LYS A 248 -5.85 -10.98 0.78
C LYS A 248 -7.30 -10.75 0.35
N GLU A 249 -8.22 -10.48 1.27
CA GLU A 249 -9.61 -10.14 0.98
C GLU A 249 -9.73 -8.82 0.20
N ALA A 250 -8.83 -7.89 0.46
CA ALA A 250 -8.71 -6.63 -0.28
C ALA A 250 -8.03 -6.77 -1.66
N GLY A 251 -7.65 -7.98 -2.08
CA GLY A 251 -7.05 -8.22 -3.41
C GLY A 251 -5.52 -8.12 -3.49
N LEU A 252 -4.84 -8.36 -2.34
CA LEU A 252 -3.37 -8.34 -2.20
C LEU A 252 -2.80 -9.71 -1.88
#